data_b5cfc58a370e12f326e8321bfd23c713
#
_entry.id   b5cfc58a370e12f326e8321bfd23c713
#
_cell.length_a   1.000
_cell.length_b   1.000
_cell.length_c   1.000
_cell.angle_alpha   90.00
_cell.angle_beta   90.00
_cell.angle_gamma   90.00
#
_symmetry.space_group_name_H-M   'P 1'
#
loop_
_entity.id
_entity.type
_entity.pdbx_description
1 polymer ?
#
loop_
_entity_poly.entity_id
_entity_poly.type
_entity_poly.pdbx_seq_one_letter_code
_entity_poly.pdbx_strand_id
1 'polypeptide(L)'
;DAPPLPEEERAAIPHLGRQVLRVLAPPLLLILVVLGSIFAGVATPTEAGALGAVGAIALAAINRRLTRANLNATMESTLRITSMVVFLLVGSTAFTLVFRGLEGDLWIEHHLTNLPGGKIGLLLVANIAVFLLGFFIDFFEIAFIVLPLIAPAARALGIVDDEMIWFAVLLAMNLQTSFLTPPFGFSLFYLRGVAPREIPTSSIYRGAVPFICIQLIGLGLVWMFPSLVTGMLRD
;
A
#
# COMPACT_ATOMS: atom_id res chain seq x y z
N ASP A 1 0.17 -7.43 -25.12
CA ASP A 1 1.51 -6.99 -25.47
C ASP A 1 1.37 -5.75 -26.35
N ALA A 2 1.90 -4.63 -25.92
CA ALA A 2 2.03 -3.47 -26.78
C ALA A 2 2.98 -3.86 -27.93
N PRO A 3 2.62 -3.60 -29.21
CA PRO A 3 3.51 -3.92 -30.31
C PRO A 3 4.85 -3.20 -30.10
N PRO A 4 5.98 -3.84 -30.39
CA PRO A 4 7.25 -3.18 -30.30
C PRO A 4 7.27 -1.97 -31.25
N LEU A 5 7.85 -0.87 -30.80
CA LEU A 5 8.04 0.32 -31.65
C LEU A 5 8.69 -0.10 -32.97
N PRO A 6 8.20 0.40 -34.12
CA PRO A 6 8.82 0.15 -35.40
C PRO A 6 10.32 0.44 -35.35
N GLU A 7 11.14 -0.36 -36.05
CA GLU A 7 12.59 -0.20 -36.02
C GLU A 7 13.04 1.20 -36.46
N GLU A 8 12.31 1.82 -37.36
CA GLU A 8 12.55 3.20 -37.82
C GLU A 8 12.37 4.23 -36.68
N GLU A 9 11.36 4.07 -35.81
CA GLU A 9 11.16 4.94 -34.64
C GLU A 9 12.19 4.64 -33.53
N ARG A 10 12.64 3.37 -33.40
CA ARG A 10 13.74 3.01 -32.50
C ARG A 10 15.08 3.62 -32.94
N ALA A 11 15.37 3.60 -34.24
CA ALA A 11 16.58 4.19 -34.79
C ALA A 11 16.58 5.72 -34.75
N ALA A 12 15.40 6.34 -34.76
CA ALA A 12 15.24 7.80 -34.69
C ALA A 12 15.51 8.39 -33.29
N ILE A 13 15.60 7.55 -32.23
CA ILE A 13 15.88 8.02 -30.85
C ILE A 13 17.36 7.79 -30.53
N PRO A 14 18.26 8.75 -30.79
CA PRO A 14 19.66 8.60 -30.48
C PRO A 14 19.86 8.47 -28.96
N HIS A 15 20.57 7.44 -28.55
CA HIS A 15 20.92 7.16 -27.14
C HIS A 15 19.73 6.88 -26.20
N LEU A 16 18.74 6.10 -26.67
CA LEU A 16 17.56 5.70 -25.87
C LEU A 16 17.94 5.26 -24.45
N GLY A 17 18.93 4.39 -24.28
CA GLY A 17 19.37 3.93 -22.97
C GLY A 17 19.84 5.06 -22.05
N ARG A 18 20.54 6.07 -22.59
CA ARG A 18 21.00 7.24 -21.81
C ARG A 18 19.84 8.17 -21.45
N GLN A 19 18.85 8.31 -22.32
CA GLN A 19 17.65 9.09 -22.02
C GLN A 19 16.80 8.41 -20.97
N VAL A 20 16.56 7.10 -21.09
CA VAL A 20 15.85 6.29 -20.09
C VAL A 20 16.55 6.39 -18.73
N LEU A 21 17.87 6.20 -18.70
CA LEU A 21 18.63 6.31 -17.45
C LEU A 21 18.52 7.71 -16.84
N ARG A 22 18.63 8.77 -17.65
CA ARG A 22 18.54 10.15 -17.17
C ARG A 22 17.15 10.49 -16.57
N VAL A 23 16.08 9.90 -17.10
CA VAL A 23 14.71 10.13 -16.63
C VAL A 23 14.39 9.25 -15.42
N LEU A 24 14.82 7.99 -15.42
CA LEU A 24 14.50 7.03 -14.36
C LEU A 24 15.45 7.11 -13.15
N ALA A 25 16.73 7.42 -13.36
CA ALA A 25 17.72 7.40 -12.28
C ALA A 25 17.38 8.37 -11.13
N PRO A 26 16.97 9.64 -11.38
CA PRO A 26 16.67 10.54 -10.28
C PRO A 26 15.51 10.10 -9.38
N PRO A 27 14.34 9.67 -9.91
CA PRO A 27 13.27 9.13 -9.07
C PRO A 27 13.68 7.84 -8.35
N LEU A 28 14.41 6.94 -9.00
CA LEU A 28 14.89 5.71 -8.37
C LEU A 28 15.89 6.01 -7.25
N LEU A 29 16.81 6.95 -7.47
CA LEU A 29 17.73 7.41 -6.43
C LEU A 29 16.98 7.98 -5.23
N LEU A 30 15.95 8.77 -5.48
CA LEU A 30 15.11 9.32 -4.42
C LEU A 30 14.43 8.22 -3.60
N ILE A 31 13.87 7.21 -4.28
CA ILE A 31 13.27 6.04 -3.62
C ILE A 31 14.32 5.32 -2.77
N LEU A 32 15.52 5.07 -3.33
CA LEU A 32 16.61 4.42 -2.60
C LEU A 32 17.06 5.21 -1.38
N VAL A 33 17.14 6.54 -1.47
CA VAL A 33 17.51 7.41 -0.34
C VAL A 33 16.43 7.37 0.74
N VAL A 34 15.15 7.47 0.37
CA VAL A 34 14.02 7.47 1.30
C VAL A 34 13.91 6.12 2.01
N LEU A 35 13.81 5.02 1.26
CA LEU A 35 13.71 3.69 1.84
C LEU A 35 15.01 3.29 2.56
N GLY A 36 16.16 3.61 1.98
CA GLY A 36 17.47 3.34 2.59
C GLY A 36 17.64 4.04 3.93
N SER A 37 17.13 5.26 4.09
CA SER A 37 17.18 5.97 5.38
C SER A 37 16.35 5.28 6.47
N ILE A 38 15.21 4.68 6.08
CA ILE A 38 14.38 3.89 7.01
C ILE A 38 15.10 2.59 7.40
N PHE A 39 15.60 1.83 6.41
CA PHE A 39 16.29 0.56 6.66
C PHE A 39 17.61 0.73 7.44
N ALA A 40 18.29 1.85 7.24
CA ALA A 40 19.48 2.20 8.00
C ALA A 40 19.16 2.71 9.44
N GLY A 41 17.88 2.85 9.80
CA GLY A 41 17.48 3.37 11.11
C GLY A 41 17.80 4.87 11.32
N VAL A 42 18.15 5.59 10.24
CA VAL A 42 18.51 7.02 10.29
C VAL A 42 17.28 7.91 10.36
N ALA A 43 16.18 7.49 9.71
CA ALA A 43 14.94 8.25 9.67
C ALA A 43 13.73 7.35 9.96
N THR A 44 12.78 7.88 10.71
CA THR A 44 11.46 7.28 10.85
C THR A 44 10.69 7.38 9.52
N PRO A 45 9.64 6.55 9.28
CA PRO A 45 8.82 6.66 8.07
C PRO A 45 8.28 8.07 7.79
N THR A 46 7.93 8.81 8.85
CA THR A 46 7.43 10.19 8.74
C THR A 46 8.54 11.16 8.29
N GLU A 47 9.72 11.04 8.87
CA GLU A 47 10.89 11.84 8.50
C GLU A 47 11.37 11.52 7.08
N ALA A 48 11.37 10.22 6.72
CA ALA A 48 11.69 9.78 5.38
C ALA A 48 10.70 10.32 4.34
N GLY A 49 9.41 10.41 4.70
CA GLY A 49 8.40 11.09 3.88
C GLY A 49 8.73 12.57 3.63
N ALA A 50 9.20 13.28 4.67
CA ALA A 50 9.65 14.66 4.53
C ALA A 50 10.90 14.78 3.64
N LEU A 51 11.88 13.87 3.78
CA LEU A 51 13.04 13.79 2.88
C LEU A 51 12.61 13.55 1.43
N GLY A 52 11.61 12.67 1.22
CA GLY A 52 11.01 12.43 -0.09
C GLY A 52 10.39 13.67 -0.70
N ALA A 53 9.65 14.44 0.09
CA ALA A 53 9.05 15.71 -0.36
C ALA A 53 10.10 16.74 -0.75
N VAL A 54 11.13 16.93 0.08
CA VAL A 54 12.26 17.85 -0.22
C VAL A 54 12.99 17.39 -1.48
N GLY A 55 13.26 16.09 -1.61
CA GLY A 55 13.91 15.52 -2.78
C GLY A 55 13.10 15.70 -4.06
N ALA A 56 11.77 15.52 -4.01
CA ALA A 56 10.87 15.75 -5.14
C ALA A 56 10.86 17.23 -5.56
N ILE A 57 10.83 18.15 -4.60
CA ILE A 57 10.93 19.59 -4.87
C ILE A 57 12.28 19.93 -5.52
N ALA A 58 13.38 19.36 -5.01
CA ALA A 58 14.71 19.55 -5.58
C ALA A 58 14.78 19.04 -7.02
N LEU A 59 14.26 17.85 -7.29
CA LEU A 59 14.18 17.28 -8.65
C LEU A 59 13.35 18.15 -9.59
N ALA A 60 12.23 18.68 -9.11
CA ALA A 60 11.37 19.59 -9.89
C ALA A 60 12.12 20.91 -10.20
N ALA A 61 12.89 21.43 -9.26
CA ALA A 61 13.71 22.63 -9.43
C ALA A 61 14.84 22.39 -10.46
N ILE A 62 15.59 21.30 -10.32
CA ILE A 62 16.68 20.92 -11.26
C ILE A 62 16.13 20.75 -12.68
N ASN A 63 14.96 20.15 -12.82
CA ASN A 63 14.28 19.96 -14.11
C ASN A 63 13.54 21.21 -14.61
N ARG A 64 13.67 22.35 -13.92
CA ARG A 64 12.98 23.62 -14.25
C ARG A 64 11.46 23.49 -14.34
N ARG A 65 10.88 22.56 -13.59
CA ARG A 65 9.44 22.30 -13.51
C ARG A 65 8.82 22.86 -12.23
N LEU A 66 9.59 23.44 -11.33
CA LEU A 66 9.12 24.10 -10.12
C LEU A 66 8.53 25.46 -10.48
N THR A 67 7.26 25.46 -10.88
CA THR A 67 6.48 26.67 -11.14
C THR A 67 5.50 26.92 -10.01
N ARG A 68 5.05 28.16 -9.84
CA ARG A 68 4.00 28.51 -8.86
C ARG A 68 2.71 27.71 -9.11
N ALA A 69 2.35 27.48 -10.36
CA ALA A 69 1.18 26.69 -10.73
C ALA A 69 1.32 25.23 -10.26
N ASN A 70 2.45 24.58 -10.54
CA ASN A 70 2.71 23.20 -10.11
C ASN A 70 2.79 23.10 -8.59
N LEU A 71 3.42 24.06 -7.92
CA LEU A 71 3.50 24.06 -6.46
C LEU A 71 2.10 24.19 -5.84
N ASN A 72 1.29 25.14 -6.31
CA ASN A 72 -0.09 25.30 -5.84
C ASN A 72 -0.93 24.07 -6.08
N ALA A 73 -0.85 23.44 -7.27
CA ALA A 73 -1.56 22.21 -7.58
C ALA A 73 -1.14 21.04 -6.65
N THR A 74 0.15 20.93 -6.37
CA THR A 74 0.69 19.92 -5.42
C THR A 74 0.17 20.18 -4.01
N MET A 75 0.22 21.43 -3.55
CA MET A 75 -0.28 21.80 -2.22
C MET A 75 -1.78 21.55 -2.09
N GLU A 76 -2.57 21.89 -3.11
CA GLU A 76 -4.02 21.64 -3.12
C GLU A 76 -4.31 20.12 -3.09
N SER A 77 -3.61 19.33 -3.88
CA SER A 77 -3.74 17.87 -3.88
C SER A 77 -3.38 17.28 -2.50
N THR A 78 -2.27 17.73 -1.91
CA THR A 78 -1.84 17.30 -0.58
C THR A 78 -2.89 17.68 0.47
N LEU A 79 -3.41 18.92 0.42
CA LEU A 79 -4.45 19.38 1.34
C LEU A 79 -5.71 18.53 1.25
N ARG A 80 -6.16 18.20 0.03
CA ARG A 80 -7.34 17.33 -0.18
C ARG A 80 -7.15 15.95 0.43
N ILE A 81 -6.01 15.30 0.15
CA ILE A 81 -5.72 13.96 0.68
C ILE A 81 -5.60 14.01 2.21
N THR A 82 -4.85 14.96 2.76
CA THR A 82 -4.68 15.10 4.21
C THR A 82 -6.01 15.37 4.91
N SER A 83 -6.84 16.28 4.35
CA SER A 83 -8.18 16.58 4.88
C SER A 83 -9.08 15.35 4.85
N MET A 84 -9.04 14.56 3.79
CA MET A 84 -9.78 13.30 3.68
C MET A 84 -9.34 12.32 4.79
N VAL A 85 -8.05 12.12 4.97
CA VAL A 85 -7.51 11.21 6.00
C VAL A 85 -7.89 11.67 7.41
N VAL A 86 -7.77 12.98 7.71
CA VAL A 86 -8.18 13.54 9.01
C VAL A 86 -9.68 13.36 9.24
N PHE A 87 -10.51 13.59 8.22
CA PHE A 87 -11.95 13.39 8.30
C PHE A 87 -12.32 11.93 8.54
N LEU A 88 -11.64 10.99 7.86
CA LEU A 88 -11.81 9.55 8.10
C LEU A 88 -11.39 9.16 9.52
N LEU A 89 -10.31 9.72 10.05
CA LEU A 89 -9.90 9.50 11.44
C LEU A 89 -10.96 9.95 12.44
N VAL A 90 -11.54 11.13 12.25
CA VAL A 90 -12.64 11.64 13.10
C VAL A 90 -13.85 10.74 12.99
N GLY A 91 -14.25 10.36 11.77
CA GLY A 91 -15.37 9.45 11.52
C GLY A 91 -15.16 8.08 12.15
N SER A 92 -13.98 7.49 11.99
CA SER A 92 -13.65 6.18 12.57
C SER A 92 -13.61 6.22 14.10
N THR A 93 -13.13 7.32 14.68
CA THR A 93 -13.15 7.52 16.14
C THR A 93 -14.59 7.60 16.67
N ALA A 94 -15.45 8.36 16.00
CA ALA A 94 -16.86 8.46 16.34
C ALA A 94 -17.58 7.10 16.20
N PHE A 95 -17.34 6.39 15.10
CA PHE A 95 -17.85 5.04 14.88
C PHE A 95 -17.41 4.09 16.01
N THR A 96 -16.10 4.06 16.30
CA THR A 96 -15.53 3.18 17.35
C THR A 96 -16.12 3.48 18.72
N LEU A 97 -16.33 4.76 19.04
CA LEU A 97 -16.94 5.17 20.31
C LEU A 97 -18.37 4.63 20.45
N VAL A 98 -19.20 4.83 19.43
CA VAL A 98 -20.59 4.35 19.42
C VAL A 98 -20.63 2.83 19.41
N PHE A 99 -19.80 2.19 18.60
CA PHE A 99 -19.75 0.73 18.45
C PHE A 99 -19.35 0.05 19.78
N ARG A 100 -18.35 0.60 20.48
CA ARG A 100 -17.96 0.13 21.83
C ARG A 100 -19.03 0.42 22.87
N GLY A 101 -19.70 1.57 22.79
CA GLY A 101 -20.83 1.89 23.67
C GLY A 101 -22.00 0.91 23.54
N LEU A 102 -22.12 0.21 22.41
CA LEU A 102 -23.08 -0.85 22.14
C LEU A 102 -22.52 -2.25 22.36
N GLU A 103 -21.32 -2.37 22.97
CA GLU A 103 -20.61 -3.65 23.16
C GLU A 103 -20.30 -4.42 21.86
N GLY A 104 -20.24 -3.72 20.74
CA GLY A 104 -20.01 -4.31 19.43
C GLY A 104 -18.59 -4.90 19.27
N ASP A 105 -17.60 -4.32 19.93
CA ASP A 105 -16.24 -4.86 19.99
C ASP A 105 -16.19 -6.19 20.76
N LEU A 106 -16.91 -6.32 21.87
CA LEU A 106 -17.02 -7.58 22.62
C LEU A 106 -17.74 -8.66 21.77
N TRP A 107 -18.76 -8.26 21.02
CA TRP A 107 -19.47 -9.17 20.12
C TRP A 107 -18.54 -9.70 19.02
N ILE A 108 -17.78 -8.83 18.36
CA ILE A 108 -16.79 -9.22 17.34
C ILE A 108 -15.70 -10.08 17.96
N GLU A 109 -15.12 -9.68 19.09
CA GLU A 109 -14.09 -10.44 19.78
C GLU A 109 -14.57 -11.84 20.11
N HIS A 110 -15.79 -11.97 20.69
CA HIS A 110 -16.38 -13.25 21.01
C HIS A 110 -16.53 -14.16 19.76
N HIS A 111 -17.00 -13.60 18.64
CA HIS A 111 -17.17 -14.39 17.42
C HIS A 111 -15.84 -14.79 16.80
N LEU A 112 -14.87 -13.89 16.77
CA LEU A 112 -13.55 -14.15 16.19
C LEU A 112 -12.71 -15.11 17.04
N THR A 113 -12.84 -15.07 18.37
CA THR A 113 -12.12 -15.98 19.28
C THR A 113 -12.72 -17.39 19.30
N ASN A 114 -14.00 -17.52 19.00
CA ASN A 114 -14.70 -18.83 18.91
C ASN A 114 -14.68 -19.46 17.50
N LEU A 115 -13.89 -18.92 16.58
CA LEU A 115 -13.74 -19.50 15.25
C LEU A 115 -13.13 -20.92 15.32
N PRO A 116 -13.62 -21.86 14.49
CA PRO A 116 -12.98 -23.17 14.38
C PRO A 116 -11.53 -23.02 13.92
N GLY A 117 -10.61 -23.71 14.59
CA GLY A 117 -9.17 -23.58 14.34
C GLY A 117 -8.46 -22.52 15.19
N GLY A 118 -9.18 -21.81 16.09
CA GLY A 118 -8.59 -20.85 17.02
C GLY A 118 -7.75 -19.78 16.31
N LYS A 119 -6.47 -19.68 16.64
CA LYS A 119 -5.52 -18.73 16.05
C LYS A 119 -5.46 -18.80 14.52
N ILE A 120 -5.39 -20.00 13.94
CA ILE A 120 -5.32 -20.19 12.49
C ILE A 120 -6.66 -19.78 11.84
N GLY A 121 -7.79 -20.08 12.49
CA GLY A 121 -9.11 -19.65 12.04
C GLY A 121 -9.22 -18.13 11.99
N LEU A 122 -8.78 -17.43 13.05
CA LEU A 122 -8.74 -15.98 13.07
C LEU A 122 -7.87 -15.41 11.93
N LEU A 123 -6.66 -15.94 11.76
CA LEU A 123 -5.73 -15.47 10.73
C LEU A 123 -6.33 -15.60 9.33
N LEU A 124 -6.96 -16.75 9.04
CA LEU A 124 -7.63 -17.00 7.75
C LEU A 124 -8.81 -16.04 7.53
N VAL A 125 -9.72 -15.98 8.51
CA VAL A 125 -10.93 -15.13 8.40
C VAL A 125 -10.54 -13.66 8.30
N ALA A 126 -9.60 -13.18 9.11
CA ALA A 126 -9.13 -11.79 9.04
C ALA A 126 -8.51 -11.47 7.68
N ASN A 127 -7.65 -12.34 7.15
CA ASN A 127 -7.03 -12.11 5.84
C ASN A 127 -8.06 -12.16 4.71
N ILE A 128 -9.00 -13.11 4.71
CA ILE A 128 -10.07 -13.19 3.70
C ILE A 128 -10.97 -11.94 3.79
N ALA A 129 -11.36 -11.54 5.00
CA ALA A 129 -12.20 -10.36 5.19
C ALA A 129 -11.51 -9.10 4.69
N VAL A 130 -10.25 -8.85 5.07
CA VAL A 130 -9.46 -7.70 4.63
C VAL A 130 -9.25 -7.72 3.11
N PHE A 131 -9.01 -8.89 2.52
CA PHE A 131 -8.88 -9.04 1.07
C PHE A 131 -10.17 -8.66 0.34
N LEU A 132 -11.30 -9.16 0.80
CA LEU A 132 -12.61 -8.87 0.20
C LEU A 132 -13.02 -7.42 0.40
N LEU A 133 -12.83 -6.88 1.61
CA LEU A 133 -13.12 -5.48 1.90
C LEU A 133 -12.26 -4.54 1.07
N GLY A 134 -10.97 -4.86 0.86
CA GLY A 134 -10.05 -4.08 0.06
C GLY A 134 -10.41 -3.93 -1.42
N PHE A 135 -11.41 -4.69 -1.91
CA PHE A 135 -11.99 -4.45 -3.24
C PHE A 135 -12.95 -3.26 -3.28
N PHE A 136 -13.56 -2.91 -2.15
CA PHE A 136 -14.65 -1.95 -2.09
C PHE A 136 -14.35 -0.75 -1.21
N ILE A 137 -13.48 -0.92 -0.23
CA ILE A 137 -13.19 0.06 0.82
C ILE A 137 -11.72 0.48 0.70
N ASP A 138 -11.45 1.76 0.95
CA ASP A 138 -10.09 2.28 0.92
C ASP A 138 -9.24 1.73 2.06
N PHE A 139 -7.93 1.74 1.84
CA PHE A 139 -6.92 1.33 2.82
C PHE A 139 -7.09 2.03 4.18
N PHE A 140 -7.33 3.34 4.17
CA PHE A 140 -7.48 4.11 5.42
C PHE A 140 -8.68 3.65 6.26
N GLU A 141 -9.80 3.33 5.63
CA GLU A 141 -10.99 2.83 6.32
C GLU A 141 -10.73 1.46 6.94
N ILE A 142 -10.06 0.57 6.22
CA ILE A 142 -9.69 -0.74 6.76
C ILE A 142 -8.70 -0.58 7.93
N ALA A 143 -7.69 0.26 7.79
CA ALA A 143 -6.69 0.49 8.82
C ALA A 143 -7.27 1.12 10.10
N PHE A 144 -8.24 2.03 9.97
CA PHE A 144 -8.76 2.78 11.11
C PHE A 144 -10.03 2.19 11.73
N ILE A 145 -10.76 1.34 11.00
CA ILE A 145 -11.99 0.71 11.49
C ILE A 145 -11.79 -0.79 11.68
N VAL A 146 -11.41 -1.50 10.62
CA VAL A 146 -11.41 -2.96 10.63
C VAL A 146 -10.28 -3.54 11.50
N LEU A 147 -9.05 -3.01 11.35
CA LEU A 147 -7.91 -3.52 12.13
C LEU A 147 -8.09 -3.33 13.66
N PRO A 148 -8.56 -2.18 14.16
CA PRO A 148 -8.84 -2.03 15.59
C PRO A 148 -9.91 -2.98 16.14
N LEU A 149 -10.84 -3.47 15.30
CA LEU A 149 -11.84 -4.46 15.70
C LEU A 149 -11.27 -5.89 15.75
N ILE A 150 -10.30 -6.22 14.90
CA ILE A 150 -9.67 -7.54 14.86
C ILE A 150 -8.57 -7.69 15.92
N ALA A 151 -7.86 -6.61 16.23
CA ALA A 151 -6.69 -6.64 17.11
C ALA A 151 -6.97 -7.18 18.55
N PRO A 152 -8.09 -6.86 19.21
CA PRO A 152 -8.42 -7.43 20.52
C PRO A 152 -8.57 -8.96 20.47
N ALA A 153 -9.28 -9.49 19.46
CA ALA A 153 -9.44 -10.94 19.27
C ALA A 153 -8.11 -11.63 19.01
N ALA A 154 -7.21 -11.01 18.24
CA ALA A 154 -5.87 -11.52 17.99
C ALA A 154 -5.07 -11.64 19.31
N ARG A 155 -5.12 -10.62 20.16
CA ARG A 155 -4.48 -10.65 21.49
C ARG A 155 -5.08 -11.70 22.39
N ALA A 156 -6.40 -11.84 22.43
CA ALA A 156 -7.11 -12.84 23.23
C ALA A 156 -6.72 -14.27 22.84
N LEU A 157 -6.38 -14.51 21.56
CA LEU A 157 -5.89 -15.78 21.05
C LEU A 157 -4.35 -15.95 21.20
N GLY A 158 -3.66 -15.04 21.90
CA GLY A 158 -2.24 -15.12 22.18
C GLY A 158 -1.33 -14.67 21.03
N ILE A 159 -1.86 -13.87 20.08
CA ILE A 159 -1.02 -13.18 19.10
C ILE A 159 -0.52 -11.89 19.76
N VAL A 160 0.70 -11.92 20.28
CA VAL A 160 1.30 -10.82 21.03
C VAL A 160 2.74 -10.58 20.54
N ASP A 161 3.32 -9.46 20.92
CA ASP A 161 4.71 -9.10 20.63
C ASP A 161 5.08 -9.27 19.14
N ASP A 162 6.15 -10.01 18.85
CA ASP A 162 6.65 -10.25 17.49
C ASP A 162 5.60 -10.88 16.57
N GLU A 163 4.72 -11.73 17.11
CA GLU A 163 3.62 -12.32 16.33
C GLU A 163 2.56 -11.29 15.94
N MET A 164 2.32 -10.25 16.74
CA MET A 164 1.43 -9.17 16.38
C MET A 164 2.01 -8.34 15.23
N ILE A 165 3.33 -8.14 15.22
CA ILE A 165 4.02 -7.47 14.10
C ILE A 165 3.92 -8.31 12.84
N TRP A 166 4.18 -9.62 12.93
CA TRP A 166 4.00 -10.54 11.81
C TRP A 166 2.55 -10.53 11.27
N PHE A 167 1.56 -10.55 12.16
CA PHE A 167 0.15 -10.47 11.79
C PHE A 167 -0.17 -9.15 11.08
N ALA A 168 0.33 -8.02 11.59
CA ALA A 168 0.17 -6.72 10.96
C ALA A 168 0.81 -6.67 9.55
N VAL A 169 1.99 -7.28 9.38
CA VAL A 169 2.66 -7.39 8.07
C VAL A 169 1.83 -8.23 7.09
N LEU A 170 1.25 -9.36 7.54
CA LEU A 170 0.36 -10.17 6.71
C LEU A 170 -0.84 -9.36 6.22
N LEU A 171 -1.49 -8.61 7.11
CA LEU A 171 -2.62 -7.76 6.74
C LEU A 171 -2.21 -6.64 5.80
N ALA A 172 -1.05 -6.01 6.00
CA ALA A 172 -0.52 -4.98 5.12
C ALA A 172 -0.20 -5.51 3.72
N MET A 173 0.41 -6.69 3.61
CA MET A 173 0.67 -7.35 2.31
C MET A 173 -0.62 -7.73 1.61
N ASN A 174 -1.61 -8.16 2.37
CA ASN A 174 -2.93 -8.50 1.84
C ASN A 174 -3.65 -7.26 1.30
N LEU A 175 -3.63 -6.15 2.03
CA LEU A 175 -4.15 -4.86 1.56
C LEU A 175 -3.47 -4.41 0.26
N GLN A 176 -2.15 -4.55 0.17
CA GLN A 176 -1.41 -4.24 -1.05
C GLN A 176 -1.87 -5.11 -2.24
N THR A 177 -2.19 -6.38 -1.99
CA THR A 177 -2.69 -7.31 -3.01
C THR A 177 -4.07 -6.89 -3.50
N SER A 178 -4.99 -6.53 -2.60
CA SER A 178 -6.33 -6.05 -2.97
C SER A 178 -6.28 -4.75 -3.78
N PHE A 179 -5.31 -3.88 -3.53
CA PHE A 179 -5.07 -2.66 -4.31
C PHE A 179 -4.75 -2.91 -5.80
N LEU A 180 -4.18 -4.06 -6.12
CA LEU A 180 -3.88 -4.49 -7.48
C LEU A 180 -4.99 -5.34 -8.12
N THR A 181 -5.96 -5.80 -7.33
CA THR A 181 -6.95 -6.77 -7.80
C THR A 181 -8.22 -6.07 -8.29
N PRO A 182 -8.70 -6.39 -9.52
CA PRO A 182 -10.01 -5.93 -9.98
C PRO A 182 -11.13 -6.40 -9.03
N PRO A 183 -12.27 -5.67 -8.93
CA PRO A 183 -12.76 -4.62 -9.83
C PRO A 183 -12.26 -3.21 -9.54
N PHE A 184 -11.91 -2.88 -8.30
CA PHE A 184 -11.58 -1.49 -7.91
C PHE A 184 -10.08 -1.21 -7.77
N GLY A 185 -9.19 -2.17 -7.99
CA GLY A 185 -7.75 -2.00 -7.83
C GLY A 185 -7.27 -0.55 -8.10
N PHE A 186 -7.12 0.24 -7.03
CA PHE A 186 -6.80 1.67 -7.15
C PHE A 186 -5.56 1.92 -8.00
N SER A 187 -4.54 1.04 -7.88
CA SER A 187 -3.34 1.13 -8.71
C SER A 187 -3.64 0.96 -10.20
N LEU A 188 -4.59 0.09 -10.55
CA LEU A 188 -5.00 -0.13 -11.93
C LEU A 188 -5.82 1.03 -12.46
N PHE A 189 -6.60 1.67 -11.59
CA PHE A 189 -7.34 2.87 -11.94
C PHE A 189 -6.40 4.05 -12.25
N TYR A 190 -5.38 4.27 -11.41
CA TYR A 190 -4.36 5.28 -11.69
C TYR A 190 -3.59 4.96 -12.96
N LEU A 191 -3.20 3.71 -13.17
CA LEU A 191 -2.53 3.29 -14.40
C LEU A 191 -3.41 3.55 -15.63
N ARG A 192 -4.71 3.29 -15.53
CA ARG A 192 -5.67 3.60 -16.62
C ARG A 192 -5.73 5.09 -16.92
N GLY A 193 -5.63 5.95 -15.89
CA GLY A 193 -5.67 7.41 -16.04
C GLY A 193 -4.50 7.98 -16.83
N VAL A 194 -3.33 7.31 -16.80
CA VAL A 194 -2.11 7.76 -17.48
C VAL A 194 -1.77 6.93 -18.73
N ALA A 195 -2.39 5.77 -18.89
CA ALA A 195 -2.17 4.90 -20.05
C ALA A 195 -2.76 5.51 -21.34
N PRO A 196 -2.11 5.34 -22.49
CA PRO A 196 -2.66 5.73 -23.79
C PRO A 196 -4.06 5.13 -24.02
N ARG A 197 -4.91 5.88 -24.73
CA ARG A 197 -6.31 5.47 -24.95
C ARG A 197 -6.44 4.20 -25.78
N GLU A 198 -5.45 3.90 -26.59
CA GLU A 198 -5.34 2.72 -27.45
C GLU A 198 -5.20 1.42 -26.64
N ILE A 199 -4.72 1.49 -25.38
CA ILE A 199 -4.57 0.31 -24.52
C ILE A 199 -5.93 0.01 -23.86
N PRO A 200 -6.56 -1.13 -24.16
CA PRO A 200 -7.82 -1.50 -23.53
C PRO A 200 -7.61 -1.84 -22.05
N THR A 201 -8.59 -1.52 -21.22
CA THR A 201 -8.57 -1.81 -19.76
C THR A 201 -8.34 -3.29 -19.47
N SER A 202 -8.84 -4.19 -20.32
CA SER A 202 -8.63 -5.63 -20.19
C SER A 202 -7.14 -6.04 -20.28
N SER A 203 -6.34 -5.32 -21.07
CA SER A 203 -4.89 -5.58 -21.16
C SER A 203 -4.17 -5.15 -19.89
N ILE A 204 -4.61 -4.05 -19.27
CA ILE A 204 -4.10 -3.59 -17.96
C ILE A 204 -4.38 -4.64 -16.90
N TYR A 205 -5.63 -5.15 -16.84
CA TYR A 205 -6.03 -6.16 -15.87
C TYR A 205 -5.28 -7.49 -16.07
N ARG A 206 -5.13 -7.95 -17.31
CA ARG A 206 -4.32 -9.15 -17.62
C ARG A 206 -2.85 -8.96 -17.24
N GLY A 207 -2.30 -7.77 -17.47
CA GLY A 207 -0.95 -7.42 -17.07
C GLY A 207 -0.74 -7.42 -15.55
N ALA A 208 -1.78 -7.14 -14.75
CA ALA A 208 -1.71 -7.15 -13.29
C ALA A 208 -1.71 -8.58 -12.70
N VAL A 209 -2.33 -9.55 -13.38
CA VAL A 209 -2.46 -10.93 -12.86
C VAL A 209 -1.13 -11.55 -12.41
N PRO A 210 -0.02 -11.52 -13.17
CA PRO A 210 1.25 -12.07 -12.71
C PRO A 210 1.74 -11.44 -11.41
N PHE A 211 1.57 -10.13 -11.25
CA PHE A 211 1.96 -9.41 -10.05
C PHE A 211 1.10 -9.78 -8.84
N ILE A 212 -0.22 -9.94 -9.04
CA ILE A 212 -1.13 -10.46 -8.01
C ILE A 212 -0.69 -11.85 -7.57
N CYS A 213 -0.38 -12.74 -8.51
CA CYS A 213 0.12 -14.08 -8.19
C CYS A 213 1.42 -14.04 -7.38
N ILE A 214 2.38 -13.19 -7.76
CA ILE A 214 3.64 -13.02 -7.03
C ILE A 214 3.37 -12.52 -5.61
N GLN A 215 2.47 -11.57 -5.43
CA GLN A 215 2.10 -11.06 -4.10
C GLN A 215 1.42 -12.12 -3.25
N LEU A 216 0.50 -12.91 -3.81
CA LEU A 216 -0.14 -14.03 -3.10
C LEU A 216 0.88 -15.11 -2.70
N ILE A 217 1.87 -15.39 -3.55
CA ILE A 217 2.99 -16.29 -3.21
C ILE A 217 3.80 -15.68 -2.06
N GLY A 218 4.13 -14.38 -2.14
CA GLY A 218 4.82 -13.66 -1.06
C GLY A 218 4.05 -13.70 0.26
N LEU A 219 2.74 -13.46 0.22
CA LEU A 219 1.85 -13.56 1.38
C LEU A 219 1.87 -14.98 1.97
N GLY A 220 1.79 -16.01 1.11
CA GLY A 220 1.88 -17.41 1.52
C GLY A 220 3.23 -17.75 2.17
N LEU A 221 4.34 -17.23 1.62
CA LEU A 221 5.67 -17.42 2.20
C LEU A 221 5.79 -16.78 3.59
N VAL A 222 5.33 -15.54 3.76
CA VAL A 222 5.34 -14.87 5.07
C VAL A 222 4.42 -15.57 6.07
N TRP A 223 3.32 -16.13 5.59
CA TRP A 223 2.43 -16.96 6.41
C TRP A 223 3.14 -18.23 6.91
N MET A 224 3.82 -18.94 6.01
CA MET A 224 4.50 -20.20 6.34
C MET A 224 5.80 -19.99 7.14
N PHE A 225 6.46 -18.88 6.94
CA PHE A 225 7.76 -18.54 7.55
C PHE A 225 7.69 -17.20 8.30
N PRO A 226 7.09 -17.16 9.50
CA PRO A 226 7.03 -15.93 10.32
C PRO A 226 8.40 -15.29 10.58
N SER A 227 9.46 -16.11 10.60
CA SER A 227 10.84 -15.66 10.79
C SER A 227 11.35 -14.69 9.72
N LEU A 228 10.72 -14.64 8.54
CA LEU A 228 11.04 -13.63 7.52
C LEU A 228 10.75 -12.20 8.01
N VAL A 229 9.78 -12.05 8.91
CA VAL A 229 9.43 -10.77 9.53
C VAL A 229 10.10 -10.65 10.90
N THR A 230 9.92 -11.65 11.78
CA THR A 230 10.37 -11.56 13.17
C THR A 230 11.89 -11.70 13.32
N GLY A 231 12.56 -12.31 12.34
CA GLY A 231 14.02 -12.43 12.33
C GLY A 231 14.75 -11.09 12.19
N MET A 232 14.10 -10.11 11.56
CA MET A 232 14.64 -8.74 11.43
C MET A 232 14.47 -7.87 12.69
N LEU A 233 13.68 -8.35 13.66
CA LEU A 233 13.39 -7.61 14.89
C LEU A 233 14.33 -7.98 16.05
N ARG A 234 15.17 -9.01 15.86
CA ARG A 234 16.01 -9.58 16.92
C ARG A 234 17.43 -9.04 16.93
N ASP A 235 17.78 -8.16 16.01
CA ASP A 235 19.05 -7.42 15.97
C ASP A 235 18.84 -5.98 16.47
#